data_a33fef529d13edd8553b6dbe9f34a7fa
#
_entry.id   a33fef529d13edd8553b6dbe9f34a7fa
#
_cell.length_a   1.000
_cell.length_b   1.000
_cell.length_c   1.000
_cell.angle_alpha   90.00
_cell.angle_beta   90.00
_cell.angle_gamma   90.00
#
_symmetry.space_group_name_H-M   'P 1'
#
loop_
_entity.id
_entity.type
_entity.pdbx_description
1 polymer ?
#
loop_
_entity_poly.entity_id
_entity_poly.type
_entity_poly.pdbx_seq_one_letter_code
_entity_poly.pdbx_strand_id
1 'polypeptide(L)'
;MTLTKNLFAEITASLSNKSENSYKDILKFESGKTYLVRLVPNINEPRKTIYAYKHHSWKSHSNGQFITSLCPSTYGESCPIDNYVMKTYNTGTEEEKKKLGEVSRKESWMVNAYVISDPTNNDNEGKVKVIRYGKEMAKIINSAIDGDDAAEFGAAKVFDVANGSTLRIKCEPRTGNAGNRMSVTYSSSKFLSSSKLDVSEDRIKTIHDEIHDLEKFNKTKTTAELQRALDQHFHCIEDVSSEEEIDEDTVPVPVTKTTSKDAALDSIFEGVTDAPKSAPVTDDTDAKLKELLAGL
;
A
#
# COMPACT_ATOMS: atom_id res chain seq x y z
N MET A 1 -25.47 17.04 -39.21
CA MET A 1 -25.15 15.60 -38.98
C MET A 1 -23.70 15.35 -38.53
N THR A 2 -23.10 16.25 -37.77
CA THR A 2 -21.71 16.11 -37.27
C THR A 2 -21.60 15.65 -35.83
N LEU A 3 -22.71 15.65 -35.09
CA LEU A 3 -22.72 15.26 -33.66
C LEU A 3 -22.48 13.76 -33.40
N THR A 4 -22.84 12.89 -34.31
CA THR A 4 -22.74 11.44 -34.13
C THR A 4 -21.30 10.90 -34.22
N LYS A 5 -20.45 11.49 -35.04
CA LYS A 5 -19.05 11.03 -35.20
C LYS A 5 -18.19 11.36 -33.98
N ASN A 6 -18.36 12.52 -33.38
CA ASN A 6 -17.63 12.89 -32.16
C ASN A 6 -18.07 12.06 -30.94
N LEU A 7 -19.38 11.79 -30.81
CA LEU A 7 -19.91 10.96 -29.74
C LEU A 7 -19.36 9.51 -29.79
N PHE A 8 -19.32 8.91 -30.97
CA PHE A 8 -18.75 7.55 -31.14
C PHE A 8 -17.24 7.54 -30.92
N ALA A 9 -16.52 8.59 -31.31
CA ALA A 9 -15.08 8.74 -31.04
C ALA A 9 -14.82 8.85 -29.53
N GLU A 10 -15.62 9.63 -28.79
CA GLU A 10 -15.52 9.75 -27.33
C GLU A 10 -15.89 8.46 -26.61
N ILE A 11 -16.93 7.76 -27.06
CA ILE A 11 -17.30 6.45 -26.52
C ILE A 11 -16.19 5.43 -26.79
N THR A 12 -15.64 5.39 -28.00
CA THR A 12 -14.52 4.49 -28.35
C THR A 12 -13.28 4.83 -27.56
N ALA A 13 -12.95 6.11 -27.39
CA ALA A 13 -11.85 6.57 -26.55
C ALA A 13 -12.06 6.21 -25.07
N SER A 14 -13.30 6.32 -24.57
CA SER A 14 -13.62 5.93 -23.18
C SER A 14 -13.55 4.41 -22.98
N LEU A 15 -13.85 3.60 -23.99
CA LEU A 15 -13.74 2.15 -23.95
C LEU A 15 -12.29 1.67 -24.08
N SER A 16 -11.48 2.33 -24.91
CA SER A 16 -10.05 2.01 -25.06
C SER A 16 -9.20 2.47 -23.89
N ASN A 17 -9.61 3.52 -23.18
CA ASN A 17 -8.90 4.04 -22.01
C ASN A 17 -9.12 3.22 -20.71
N LYS A 18 -9.93 2.17 -20.74
CA LYS A 18 -10.51 1.60 -19.50
C LYS A 18 -9.69 0.56 -18.74
N SER A 19 -8.53 0.08 -19.19
CA SER A 19 -7.80 -0.91 -18.37
C SER A 19 -6.27 -0.94 -18.48
N GLU A 20 -5.67 -0.39 -19.51
CA GLU A 20 -4.21 -0.55 -19.72
C GLU A 20 -3.37 0.59 -19.17
N ASN A 21 -3.93 1.78 -18.93
CA ASN A 21 -3.14 2.97 -18.60
C ASN A 21 -2.82 3.14 -17.10
N SER A 22 -3.60 2.58 -16.18
CA SER A 22 -3.39 2.84 -14.75
C SER A 22 -2.04 2.35 -14.21
N TYR A 23 -1.51 1.24 -14.72
CA TYR A 23 -0.20 0.73 -14.29
C TYR A 23 0.99 1.52 -14.86
N LYS A 24 0.83 2.24 -15.97
CA LYS A 24 1.86 3.12 -16.56
C LYS A 24 2.10 4.37 -15.71
N ASP A 25 1.09 4.76 -14.92
CA ASP A 25 1.16 5.94 -14.07
C ASP A 25 1.72 5.65 -12.68
N ILE A 26 1.95 4.38 -12.36
CA ILE A 26 2.63 3.99 -11.12
C ILE A 26 4.14 4.01 -11.34
N LEU A 27 4.86 4.77 -10.52
CA LEU A 27 6.32 4.79 -10.51
C LEU A 27 6.85 3.45 -9.99
N LYS A 28 7.66 2.79 -10.81
CA LYS A 28 8.28 1.50 -10.46
C LYS A 28 9.66 1.73 -9.87
N PHE A 29 9.93 1.07 -8.76
CA PHE A 29 11.22 1.15 -8.07
C PHE A 29 12.05 -0.11 -8.34
N GLU A 30 13.32 0.10 -8.72
CA GLU A 30 14.27 -0.98 -8.96
C GLU A 30 15.37 -0.98 -7.88
N SER A 31 15.80 -2.18 -7.51
CA SER A 31 16.86 -2.38 -6.53
C SER A 31 18.19 -1.73 -6.98
N GLY A 32 18.87 -1.08 -6.04
CA GLY A 32 20.13 -0.38 -6.30
C GLY A 32 19.98 1.01 -6.92
N LYS A 33 18.75 1.49 -7.13
CA LYS A 33 18.48 2.79 -7.74
C LYS A 33 18.02 3.82 -6.69
N THR A 34 18.19 5.10 -7.04
CA THR A 34 17.75 6.23 -6.19
C THR A 34 16.89 7.16 -7.03
N TYR A 35 15.71 7.47 -6.51
CA TYR A 35 14.71 8.34 -7.15
C TYR A 35 14.58 9.63 -6.36
N LEU A 36 14.30 10.73 -7.06
CA LEU A 36 14.02 12.03 -6.44
C LEU A 36 12.62 12.47 -6.86
N VAL A 37 11.77 12.73 -5.86
CA VAL A 37 10.37 13.12 -6.10
C VAL A 37 9.90 14.21 -5.16
N ARG A 38 8.88 14.97 -5.55
CA ARG A 38 8.10 15.85 -4.68
C ARG A 38 6.71 15.31 -4.51
N LEU A 39 6.24 15.19 -3.28
CA LEU A 39 4.87 14.78 -3.01
C LEU A 39 3.91 15.89 -3.43
N VAL A 40 2.86 15.53 -4.17
CA VAL A 40 1.88 16.50 -4.70
C VAL A 40 0.57 16.31 -3.94
N PRO A 41 0.10 17.36 -3.21
CA PRO A 41 -1.16 17.28 -2.50
C PRO A 41 -2.34 17.44 -3.46
N ASN A 42 -3.48 16.85 -3.11
CA ASN A 42 -4.75 17.14 -3.74
C ASN A 42 -5.35 18.39 -3.10
N ILE A 43 -5.23 19.54 -3.79
CA ILE A 43 -5.70 20.83 -3.27
C ILE A 43 -7.23 20.90 -3.19
N ASN A 44 -7.91 20.22 -4.11
CA ASN A 44 -9.38 20.22 -4.16
C ASN A 44 -9.98 19.35 -3.07
N GLU A 45 -9.35 18.19 -2.79
CA GLU A 45 -9.78 17.22 -1.79
C GLU A 45 -8.59 16.80 -0.91
N PRO A 46 -8.18 17.63 0.07
CA PRO A 46 -6.95 17.39 0.86
C PRO A 46 -6.92 16.02 1.56
N ARG A 47 -8.07 15.48 1.96
CA ARG A 47 -8.18 14.14 2.57
C ARG A 47 -7.82 13.00 1.63
N LYS A 48 -7.83 13.23 0.31
CA LYS A 48 -7.43 12.26 -0.73
C LYS A 48 -5.98 12.42 -1.19
N THR A 49 -5.21 13.25 -0.51
CA THR A 49 -3.77 13.42 -0.82
C THR A 49 -3.01 12.12 -0.64
N ILE A 50 -3.28 11.38 0.44
CA ILE A 50 -2.74 10.05 0.70
C ILE A 50 -3.92 9.08 0.77
N TYR A 51 -3.89 8.06 -0.07
CA TYR A 51 -4.88 7.00 -0.06
C TYR A 51 -4.30 5.77 0.66
N ALA A 52 -4.81 5.49 1.85
CA ALA A 52 -4.51 4.30 2.62
C ALA A 52 -5.47 3.17 2.24
N TYR A 53 -4.97 1.99 1.97
CA TYR A 53 -5.80 0.85 1.64
C TYR A 53 -5.22 -0.45 2.18
N LYS A 54 -6.12 -1.39 2.42
CA LYS A 54 -5.82 -2.74 2.87
C LYS A 54 -5.95 -3.71 1.69
N HIS A 55 -5.06 -4.68 1.58
CA HIS A 55 -5.10 -5.66 0.49
C HIS A 55 -4.57 -7.01 0.95
N HIS A 56 -5.02 -8.05 0.26
CA HIS A 56 -4.47 -9.39 0.37
C HIS A 56 -3.58 -9.67 -0.82
N SER A 57 -2.44 -10.32 -0.58
CA SER A 57 -1.56 -10.73 -1.68
C SER A 57 -0.78 -11.98 -1.28
N TRP A 58 -0.89 -13.03 -2.09
CA TRP A 58 -0.21 -14.30 -1.89
C TRP A 58 0.18 -14.95 -3.22
N LYS A 59 1.04 -15.95 -3.14
CA LYS A 59 1.36 -16.79 -4.29
C LYS A 59 0.36 -17.94 -4.33
N SER A 60 -0.34 -18.08 -5.45
CA SER A 60 -1.30 -19.17 -5.65
C SER A 60 -0.63 -20.55 -5.47
N HIS A 61 -1.22 -21.39 -4.65
CA HIS A 61 -0.77 -22.76 -4.45
C HIS A 61 -1.11 -23.67 -5.64
N SER A 62 -2.17 -23.32 -6.41
CA SER A 62 -2.60 -24.14 -7.56
C SER A 62 -1.74 -23.92 -8.81
N ASN A 63 -1.35 -22.68 -9.12
CA ASN A 63 -0.66 -22.37 -10.38
C ASN A 63 0.59 -21.47 -10.23
N GLY A 64 0.93 -21.09 -9.00
CA GLY A 64 2.09 -20.27 -8.69
C GLY A 64 1.99 -18.79 -9.09
N GLN A 65 0.86 -18.33 -9.63
CA GLN A 65 0.63 -16.93 -9.95
C GLN A 65 0.50 -16.06 -8.70
N PHE A 66 0.87 -14.79 -8.82
CA PHE A 66 0.72 -13.86 -7.72
C PHE A 66 -0.68 -13.24 -7.73
N ILE A 67 -1.44 -13.51 -6.69
CA ILE A 67 -2.81 -13.01 -6.51
C ILE A 67 -2.76 -11.75 -5.65
N THR A 68 -3.45 -10.70 -6.11
CA THR A 68 -3.63 -9.47 -5.33
C THR A 68 -5.08 -9.02 -5.41
N SER A 69 -5.65 -8.65 -4.27
CA SER A 69 -7.02 -8.16 -4.18
C SER A 69 -7.14 -7.07 -3.12
N LEU A 70 -7.86 -6.00 -3.44
CA LEU A 70 -8.23 -4.98 -2.45
C LEU A 70 -9.11 -5.64 -1.38
N CYS A 71 -8.84 -5.34 -0.12
CA CYS A 71 -9.65 -5.82 0.98
C CYS A 71 -10.86 -4.90 1.20
N PRO A 72 -12.10 -5.40 1.22
CA PRO A 72 -13.31 -4.62 1.47
C PRO A 72 -13.29 -3.86 2.81
N SER A 73 -12.51 -4.33 3.80
CA SER A 73 -12.34 -3.61 5.06
C SER A 73 -11.65 -2.24 4.90
N THR A 74 -11.07 -1.93 3.74
CA THR A 74 -10.66 -0.56 3.36
C THR A 74 -11.83 0.42 3.43
N TYR A 75 -13.04 -0.05 3.10
CA TYR A 75 -14.28 0.73 3.11
C TYR A 75 -15.20 0.39 4.29
N GLY A 76 -14.69 -0.38 5.27
CA GLY A 76 -15.46 -0.81 6.44
C GLY A 76 -16.42 -1.99 6.17
N GLU A 77 -16.26 -2.67 5.02
CA GLU A 77 -17.07 -3.82 4.63
C GLU A 77 -16.43 -5.13 5.11
N SER A 78 -17.26 -6.18 5.25
CA SER A 78 -16.80 -7.50 5.63
C SER A 78 -15.97 -8.15 4.53
N CYS A 79 -14.83 -8.74 4.89
CA CYS A 79 -13.94 -9.44 3.98
C CYS A 79 -13.95 -10.96 4.27
N PRO A 80 -14.24 -11.82 3.28
CA PRO A 80 -14.24 -13.27 3.49
C PRO A 80 -12.86 -13.82 3.83
N ILE A 81 -11.79 -13.24 3.29
CA ILE A 81 -10.42 -13.63 3.60
C ILE A 81 -10.06 -13.26 5.05
N ASP A 82 -10.42 -12.06 5.53
CA ASP A 82 -10.23 -11.68 6.93
C ASP A 82 -11.03 -12.59 7.87
N ASN A 83 -12.26 -12.95 7.49
CA ASN A 83 -13.10 -13.88 8.26
C ASN A 83 -12.46 -15.28 8.33
N TYR A 84 -11.92 -15.78 7.23
CA TYR A 84 -11.17 -17.04 7.19
C TYR A 84 -9.96 -16.98 8.13
N VAL A 85 -9.14 -15.93 8.02
CA VAL A 85 -7.95 -15.76 8.86
C VAL A 85 -8.32 -15.72 10.34
N MET A 86 -9.34 -14.95 10.72
CA MET A 86 -9.80 -14.86 12.11
C MET A 86 -10.33 -16.22 12.63
N LYS A 87 -11.14 -16.91 11.83
CA LYS A 87 -11.67 -18.23 12.19
C LYS A 87 -10.53 -19.23 12.41
N THR A 88 -9.60 -19.32 11.45
CA THR A 88 -8.48 -20.26 11.52
C THR A 88 -7.51 -19.93 12.65
N TYR A 89 -7.27 -18.65 12.93
CA TYR A 89 -6.47 -18.24 14.09
C TYR A 89 -7.05 -18.74 15.40
N ASN A 90 -8.37 -18.70 15.56
CA ASN A 90 -9.05 -19.10 16.81
C ASN A 90 -9.24 -20.62 16.93
N THR A 91 -9.54 -21.31 15.83
CA THR A 91 -9.99 -22.72 15.87
C THR A 91 -9.16 -23.69 15.02
N GLY A 92 -8.21 -23.16 14.24
CA GLY A 92 -7.39 -23.98 13.35
C GLY A 92 -6.23 -24.68 14.05
N THR A 93 -5.68 -25.67 13.35
CA THR A 93 -4.46 -26.37 13.76
C THR A 93 -3.22 -25.49 13.67
N GLU A 94 -2.14 -25.85 14.35
CA GLU A 94 -0.88 -25.08 14.31
C GLU A 94 -0.27 -25.03 12.88
N GLU A 95 -0.53 -26.03 12.05
CA GLU A 95 -0.08 -26.05 10.66
C GLU A 95 -0.86 -25.04 9.80
N GLU A 96 -2.18 -24.95 9.99
CA GLU A 96 -3.02 -23.98 9.32
C GLU A 96 -2.67 -22.55 9.75
N LYS A 97 -2.46 -22.33 11.05
CA LYS A 97 -2.06 -21.02 11.58
C LYS A 97 -0.75 -20.51 10.98
N LYS A 98 0.24 -21.38 10.75
CA LYS A 98 1.51 -20.99 10.10
C LYS A 98 1.31 -20.45 8.68
N LYS A 99 0.30 -20.91 7.96
CA LYS A 99 0.01 -20.46 6.58
C LYS A 99 -0.78 -19.15 6.54
N LEU A 100 -1.39 -18.70 7.64
CA LEU A 100 -2.20 -17.50 7.67
C LEU A 100 -1.42 -16.25 7.24
N GLY A 101 -0.13 -16.16 7.55
CA GLY A 101 0.73 -15.04 7.15
C GLY A 101 0.78 -14.81 5.64
N GLU A 102 0.52 -15.83 4.82
CA GLU A 102 0.54 -15.72 3.36
C GLU A 102 -0.63 -14.88 2.83
N VAL A 103 -1.84 -15.12 3.38
CA VAL A 103 -3.08 -14.46 2.94
C VAL A 103 -3.51 -13.31 3.84
N SER A 104 -2.76 -13.07 4.92
CA SER A 104 -3.04 -12.00 5.87
C SER A 104 -3.11 -10.64 5.19
N ARG A 105 -3.97 -9.80 5.74
CA ARG A 105 -4.17 -8.43 5.31
C ARG A 105 -2.89 -7.60 5.43
N LYS A 106 -2.56 -6.87 4.38
CA LYS A 106 -1.44 -5.94 4.31
C LYS A 106 -1.95 -4.53 4.12
N GLU A 107 -1.26 -3.55 4.69
CA GLU A 107 -1.55 -2.14 4.50
C GLU A 107 -0.57 -1.52 3.51
N SER A 108 -1.09 -0.67 2.66
CA SER A 108 -0.32 0.09 1.69
C SER A 108 -0.93 1.46 1.48
N TRP A 109 -0.14 2.36 0.98
CA TRP A 109 -0.52 3.75 0.72
C TRP A 109 -0.16 4.13 -0.71
N MET A 110 -0.89 5.08 -1.23
CA MET A 110 -0.58 5.75 -2.49
C MET A 110 -0.55 7.26 -2.29
N VAL A 111 0.31 7.92 -3.05
CA VAL A 111 0.40 9.39 -3.10
C VAL A 111 0.82 9.82 -4.50
N ASN A 112 0.33 10.96 -4.96
CA ASN A 112 0.82 11.60 -6.18
C ASN A 112 2.19 12.22 -5.92
N ALA A 113 3.09 12.10 -6.88
CA ALA A 113 4.43 12.65 -6.79
C ALA A 113 4.92 13.17 -8.14
N TYR A 114 5.49 14.37 -8.14
CA TYR A 114 6.22 14.90 -9.27
C TYR A 114 7.61 14.28 -9.30
N VAL A 115 7.97 13.67 -10.42
CA VAL A 115 9.24 12.96 -10.59
C VAL A 115 10.30 13.97 -11.01
N ILE A 116 11.31 14.17 -10.16
CA ILE A 116 12.47 15.01 -10.45
C ILE A 116 13.54 14.19 -11.16
N SER A 117 13.80 12.97 -10.69
CA SER A 117 14.75 12.05 -11.31
C SER A 117 14.31 10.61 -11.18
N ASP A 118 14.33 9.91 -12.32
CA ASP A 118 14.07 8.47 -12.44
C ASP A 118 15.21 7.81 -13.21
N PRO A 119 16.13 7.11 -12.51
CA PRO A 119 17.30 6.50 -13.15
C PRO A 119 16.98 5.28 -14.04
N THR A 120 15.71 4.86 -14.08
CA THR A 120 15.27 3.70 -14.88
C THR A 120 14.51 4.11 -16.13
N ASN A 121 13.83 5.24 -16.09
CA ASN A 121 13.06 5.75 -17.22
C ASN A 121 12.96 7.29 -17.18
N ASN A 122 13.79 7.95 -17.96
CA ASN A 122 13.80 9.41 -18.06
C ASN A 122 12.48 10.01 -18.58
N ASP A 123 11.64 9.21 -19.26
CA ASP A 123 10.32 9.68 -19.70
C ASP A 123 9.36 10.00 -18.55
N ASN A 124 9.66 9.53 -17.36
CA ASN A 124 8.88 9.84 -16.17
C ASN A 124 9.28 11.20 -15.56
N GLU A 125 10.49 11.70 -15.84
CA GLU A 125 10.96 12.96 -15.28
C GLU A 125 10.10 14.14 -15.78
N GLY A 126 9.80 15.03 -14.88
CA GLY A 126 8.92 16.15 -15.16
C GLY A 126 7.42 15.85 -15.20
N LYS A 127 7.00 14.62 -14.87
CA LYS A 127 5.59 14.19 -14.84
C LYS A 127 5.13 13.88 -13.42
N VAL A 128 3.80 13.96 -13.22
CA VAL A 128 3.17 13.46 -12.00
C VAL A 128 2.91 11.96 -12.15
N LYS A 129 3.37 11.18 -11.20
CA LYS A 129 3.20 9.73 -11.12
C LYS A 129 2.66 9.34 -9.74
N VAL A 130 2.09 8.15 -9.64
CA VAL A 130 1.62 7.59 -8.38
C VAL A 130 2.73 6.75 -7.75
N ILE A 131 3.04 7.03 -6.50
CA ILE A 131 3.90 6.18 -5.67
C ILE A 131 3.01 5.27 -4.83
N ARG A 132 3.23 3.96 -4.95
CA ARG A 132 2.67 2.94 -4.07
C ARG A 132 3.74 2.51 -3.08
N TYR A 133 3.42 2.54 -1.79
CA TYR A 133 4.40 2.25 -0.75
C TYR A 133 3.79 1.50 0.44
N GLY A 134 4.64 0.78 1.18
CA GLY A 134 4.29 0.02 2.36
C GLY A 134 4.70 0.72 3.67
N LYS A 135 4.61 0.00 4.78
CA LYS A 135 4.84 0.50 6.15
C LYS A 135 6.19 1.20 6.34
N GLU A 136 7.26 0.72 5.70
CA GLU A 136 8.60 1.30 5.86
C GLU A 136 8.67 2.75 5.34
N MET A 137 8.19 2.99 4.12
CA MET A 137 8.13 4.33 3.55
C MET A 137 7.07 5.19 4.27
N ALA A 138 5.95 4.59 4.71
CA ALA A 138 4.93 5.29 5.49
C ALA A 138 5.51 5.86 6.79
N LYS A 139 6.39 5.12 7.49
CA LYS A 139 7.07 5.63 8.68
C LYS A 139 7.90 6.87 8.37
N ILE A 140 8.66 6.86 7.26
CA ILE A 140 9.50 7.99 6.83
C ILE A 140 8.63 9.22 6.52
N ILE A 141 7.55 9.03 5.77
CA ILE A 141 6.64 10.13 5.40
C ILE A 141 5.93 10.68 6.65
N ASN A 142 5.40 9.81 7.51
CA ASN A 142 4.70 10.24 8.73
C ASN A 142 5.66 10.92 9.72
N SER A 143 6.90 10.42 9.88
CA SER A 143 7.93 11.08 10.70
C SER A 143 8.19 12.51 10.25
N ALA A 144 8.26 12.74 8.93
CA ALA A 144 8.48 14.07 8.38
C ALA A 144 7.25 14.99 8.48
N ILE A 145 6.03 14.45 8.48
CA ILE A 145 4.78 15.25 8.53
C ILE A 145 4.45 15.68 9.95
N ASP A 146 4.42 14.73 10.90
CA ASP A 146 3.89 14.91 12.27
C ASP A 146 4.65 14.09 13.33
N GLY A 147 5.81 13.54 13.00
CA GLY A 147 6.66 12.76 13.90
C GLY A 147 7.93 13.47 14.32
N ASP A 148 8.98 12.69 14.56
CA ASP A 148 10.24 13.17 15.10
C ASP A 148 10.95 14.21 14.21
N ASP A 149 10.76 14.11 12.89
CA ASP A 149 11.37 15.00 11.91
C ASP A 149 10.48 16.21 11.55
N ALA A 150 9.28 16.32 12.15
CA ALA A 150 8.30 17.37 11.82
C ALA A 150 8.80 18.79 12.17
N ALA A 151 9.69 18.93 13.12
CA ALA A 151 10.32 20.21 13.47
C ALA A 151 11.17 20.74 12.31
N GLU A 152 11.85 19.87 11.55
CA GLU A 152 12.64 20.23 10.39
C GLU A 152 11.79 20.38 9.13
N PHE A 153 10.88 19.44 8.89
CA PHE A 153 10.06 19.37 7.67
C PHE A 153 8.64 19.89 7.88
N GLY A 154 7.79 19.10 8.53
CA GLY A 154 6.36 19.38 8.70
C GLY A 154 5.55 19.24 7.41
N ALA A 155 4.23 19.12 7.55
CA ALA A 155 3.34 18.92 6.40
C ALA A 155 3.47 20.04 5.35
N ALA A 156 3.67 21.30 5.77
CA ALA A 156 3.80 22.44 4.89
C ALA A 156 5.00 22.30 3.93
N LYS A 157 6.15 21.81 4.39
CA LYS A 157 7.33 21.64 3.55
C LYS A 157 7.29 20.33 2.76
N VAL A 158 6.68 19.27 3.31
CA VAL A 158 6.55 17.96 2.65
C VAL A 158 5.67 18.05 1.41
N PHE A 159 4.61 18.84 1.46
CA PHE A 159 3.63 19.00 0.38
C PHE A 159 3.75 20.33 -0.41
N ASP A 160 4.75 21.14 -0.16
CA ASP A 160 5.03 22.31 -1.00
C ASP A 160 5.80 21.85 -2.25
N VAL A 161 5.10 21.84 -3.40
CA VAL A 161 5.70 21.45 -4.68
C VAL A 161 6.77 22.44 -5.12
N ALA A 162 6.58 23.74 -4.85
CA ALA A 162 7.47 24.81 -5.34
C ALA A 162 8.77 24.92 -4.54
N ASN A 163 8.65 25.02 -3.21
CA ASN A 163 9.78 25.34 -2.33
C ASN A 163 9.99 24.32 -1.22
N GLY A 164 9.29 23.21 -1.26
CA GLY A 164 9.31 22.22 -0.20
C GLY A 164 10.49 21.25 -0.24
N SER A 165 10.32 20.12 0.41
CA SER A 165 11.33 19.10 0.59
C SER A 165 11.20 17.99 -0.46
N THR A 166 12.32 17.60 -1.04
CA THR A 166 12.39 16.49 -2.00
C THR A 166 12.54 15.17 -1.24
N LEU A 167 11.70 14.21 -1.50
CA LEU A 167 11.86 12.85 -1.01
C LEU A 167 12.87 12.11 -1.88
N ARG A 168 13.99 11.73 -1.27
CA ARG A 168 14.98 10.83 -1.88
C ARG A 168 14.63 9.40 -1.51
N ILE A 169 14.19 8.61 -2.49
CA ILE A 169 13.83 7.21 -2.34
C ILE A 169 15.03 6.36 -2.76
N LYS A 170 15.69 5.70 -1.80
CA LYS A 170 16.81 4.81 -2.04
C LYS A 170 16.34 3.37 -1.93
N CYS A 171 16.43 2.63 -3.02
CA CYS A 171 16.01 1.23 -3.11
C CYS A 171 17.22 0.33 -2.90
N GLU A 172 17.35 -0.29 -1.74
CA GLU A 172 18.45 -1.19 -1.42
C GLU A 172 17.96 -2.65 -1.44
N PRO A 173 18.82 -3.61 -1.86
CA PRO A 173 18.45 -5.02 -1.77
C PRO A 173 18.32 -5.42 -0.31
N ARG A 174 17.23 -6.12 0.03
CA ARG A 174 17.06 -6.64 1.39
C ARG A 174 18.02 -7.80 1.62
N THR A 175 18.94 -7.63 2.57
CA THR A 175 19.85 -8.70 3.00
C THR A 175 19.11 -9.71 3.87
N GLY A 176 19.21 -11.00 3.55
CA GLY A 176 18.67 -12.08 4.38
C GLY A 176 17.73 -13.07 3.70
N ASN A 177 17.17 -12.78 2.54
CA ASN A 177 16.37 -13.72 1.76
C ASN A 177 17.08 -14.09 0.46
N ALA A 178 18.03 -15.03 0.54
CA ALA A 178 18.76 -15.59 -0.60
C ALA A 178 17.80 -16.36 -1.53
N GLY A 179 17.02 -15.65 -2.34
CA GLY A 179 16.08 -16.25 -3.31
C GLY A 179 15.02 -15.29 -3.79
N ASN A 180 14.71 -14.23 -3.07
CA ASN A 180 13.67 -13.28 -3.46
C ASN A 180 14.30 -11.98 -3.99
N ARG A 181 14.67 -11.98 -5.27
CA ARG A 181 15.27 -10.81 -5.97
C ARG A 181 14.38 -9.57 -6.04
N MET A 182 13.13 -9.67 -5.61
CA MET A 182 12.15 -8.57 -5.66
C MET A 182 11.95 -7.83 -4.33
N SER A 183 12.65 -8.21 -3.27
CA SER A 183 12.53 -7.55 -1.97
C SER A 183 13.50 -6.40 -1.86
N VAL A 184 13.00 -5.17 -1.90
CA VAL A 184 13.78 -3.95 -1.64
C VAL A 184 13.44 -3.39 -0.27
N THR A 185 14.40 -2.71 0.37
CA THR A 185 14.21 -1.90 1.55
C THR A 185 14.39 -0.42 1.20
N TYR A 186 13.67 0.42 1.91
CA TYR A 186 13.66 1.88 1.75
C TYR A 186 14.25 2.60 2.97
N SER A 187 14.87 1.86 3.89
CA SER A 187 15.36 2.38 5.19
C SER A 187 16.30 3.57 5.09
N SER A 188 17.07 3.65 3.99
CA SER A 188 17.96 4.77 3.71
C SER A 188 17.32 5.94 2.95
N SER A 189 16.00 5.88 2.73
CA SER A 189 15.25 6.97 2.11
C SER A 189 15.01 8.07 3.13
N LYS A 190 14.98 9.33 2.67
CA LYS A 190 14.75 10.48 3.54
C LYS A 190 14.30 11.71 2.76
N PHE A 191 13.68 12.65 3.44
CA PHE A 191 13.50 13.99 2.90
C PHE A 191 14.84 14.75 2.88
N LEU A 192 15.03 15.57 1.87
CA LEU A 192 16.13 16.51 1.76
C LEU A 192 15.67 17.88 2.24
N SER A 193 16.60 18.74 2.61
CA SER A 193 16.29 20.12 2.98
C SER A 193 15.48 20.81 1.90
N SER A 194 14.58 21.68 2.31
CA SER A 194 13.70 22.41 1.39
C SER A 194 14.52 23.21 0.35
N SER A 195 14.07 23.15 -0.89
CA SER A 195 14.74 23.82 -2.01
C SER A 195 13.70 24.26 -3.04
N LYS A 196 13.99 25.29 -3.78
CA LYS A 196 13.15 25.71 -4.92
C LYS A 196 13.21 24.64 -6.01
N LEU A 197 12.06 24.26 -6.55
CA LEU A 197 11.99 23.40 -7.72
C LEU A 197 12.37 24.20 -8.97
N ASP A 198 13.28 23.68 -9.77
CA ASP A 198 13.76 24.37 -10.98
C ASP A 198 12.80 24.17 -12.16
N VAL A 199 11.61 24.76 -12.04
CA VAL A 199 10.56 24.77 -13.08
C VAL A 199 9.86 26.13 -13.07
N SER A 200 9.16 26.46 -14.18
CA SER A 200 8.39 27.71 -14.27
C SER A 200 7.18 27.70 -13.32
N GLU A 201 6.71 28.90 -12.94
CA GLU A 201 5.50 29.01 -12.09
C GLU A 201 4.26 28.43 -12.76
N ASP A 202 4.15 28.53 -14.07
CA ASP A 202 3.04 27.94 -14.82
C ASP A 202 3.12 26.41 -14.79
N ARG A 203 4.33 25.82 -14.80
CA ARG A 203 4.48 24.36 -14.62
C ARG A 203 4.03 23.92 -13.23
N ILE A 204 4.32 24.69 -12.18
CA ILE A 204 3.86 24.38 -10.82
C ILE A 204 2.34 24.31 -10.74
N LYS A 205 1.63 25.23 -11.41
CA LYS A 205 0.16 25.21 -11.47
C LYS A 205 -0.35 23.94 -12.16
N THR A 206 0.21 23.60 -13.33
CA THR A 206 -0.20 22.41 -14.09
C THR A 206 0.09 21.09 -13.37
N ILE A 207 1.12 21.02 -12.51
CA ILE A 207 1.41 19.84 -11.69
C ILE A 207 0.21 19.45 -10.80
N HIS A 208 -0.49 20.43 -10.24
CA HIS A 208 -1.68 20.17 -9.42
C HIS A 208 -2.89 19.70 -10.24
N ASP A 209 -2.95 20.04 -11.52
CA ASP A 209 -4.02 19.59 -12.42
C ASP A 209 -3.77 18.18 -12.97
N GLU A 210 -2.50 17.75 -12.97
CA GLU A 210 -2.08 16.41 -13.46
C GLU A 210 -2.18 15.29 -12.40
N ILE A 211 -2.70 15.55 -11.22
CA ILE A 211 -2.83 14.54 -10.17
C ILE A 211 -3.79 13.43 -10.59
N HIS A 212 -3.43 12.21 -10.24
CA HIS A 212 -4.25 11.03 -10.48
C HIS A 212 -5.24 10.79 -9.33
N ASP A 213 -6.41 10.28 -9.67
CA ASP A 213 -7.37 9.77 -8.69
C ASP A 213 -6.86 8.42 -8.16
N LEU A 214 -6.38 8.41 -6.92
CA LEU A 214 -5.69 7.27 -6.32
C LEU A 214 -6.61 6.05 -6.09
N GLU A 215 -7.90 6.27 -5.88
CA GLU A 215 -8.87 5.19 -5.65
C GLU A 215 -9.05 4.33 -6.91
N LYS A 216 -8.92 4.92 -8.10
CA LYS A 216 -9.09 4.20 -9.38
C LYS A 216 -8.01 3.17 -9.70
N PHE A 217 -6.87 3.21 -8.99
CA PHE A 217 -5.78 2.25 -9.19
C PHE A 217 -6.06 0.86 -8.60
N ASN A 218 -7.01 0.75 -7.69
CA ASN A 218 -7.38 -0.50 -7.06
C ASN A 218 -8.78 -0.91 -7.51
N LYS A 219 -8.89 -2.10 -8.12
CA LYS A 219 -10.18 -2.68 -8.48
C LYS A 219 -10.77 -3.39 -7.28
N THR A 220 -12.00 -3.05 -6.92
CA THR A 220 -12.79 -3.79 -5.94
C THR A 220 -13.28 -5.10 -6.55
N LYS A 221 -13.25 -6.16 -5.77
CA LYS A 221 -13.86 -7.44 -6.09
C LYS A 221 -15.06 -7.65 -5.18
N THR A 222 -16.06 -8.34 -5.67
CA THR A 222 -17.19 -8.76 -4.85
C THR A 222 -16.77 -9.77 -3.80
N THR A 223 -17.55 -9.92 -2.74
CA THR A 223 -17.32 -10.94 -1.69
C THR A 223 -17.25 -12.35 -2.29
N ALA A 224 -18.11 -12.66 -3.27
CA ALA A 224 -18.10 -13.94 -3.96
C ALA A 224 -16.81 -14.18 -4.76
N GLU A 225 -16.32 -13.16 -5.48
CA GLU A 225 -15.04 -13.25 -6.20
C GLU A 225 -13.83 -13.41 -5.27
N LEU A 226 -13.86 -12.77 -4.11
CA LEU A 226 -12.80 -12.91 -3.09
C LEU A 226 -12.82 -14.30 -2.47
N GLN A 227 -14.00 -14.83 -2.15
CA GLN A 227 -14.15 -16.20 -1.64
C GLN A 227 -13.65 -17.20 -2.69
N ARG A 228 -14.09 -17.07 -3.95
CA ARG A 228 -13.63 -17.94 -5.04
C ARG A 228 -12.12 -17.86 -5.23
N ALA A 229 -11.52 -16.66 -5.16
CA ALA A 229 -10.07 -16.50 -5.24
C ALA A 229 -9.33 -17.20 -4.08
N LEU A 230 -9.89 -17.17 -2.87
CA LEU A 230 -9.35 -17.90 -1.72
C LEU A 230 -9.43 -19.41 -1.94
N ASP A 231 -10.59 -19.91 -2.37
CA ASP A 231 -10.83 -21.35 -2.56
C ASP A 231 -9.96 -21.92 -3.69
N GLN A 232 -9.91 -21.28 -4.84
CA GLN A 232 -9.14 -21.76 -6.00
C GLN A 232 -7.62 -21.62 -5.82
N HIS A 233 -7.16 -20.50 -5.24
CA HIS A 233 -5.73 -20.17 -5.25
C HIS A 233 -5.01 -20.42 -3.93
N PHE A 234 -5.73 -20.56 -2.83
CA PHE A 234 -5.13 -20.87 -1.53
C PHE A 234 -5.49 -22.26 -1.06
N HIS A 235 -6.79 -22.64 -1.12
CA HIS A 235 -7.25 -23.96 -0.72
C HIS A 235 -7.11 -25.02 -1.83
N CYS A 236 -6.87 -24.60 -3.08
CA CYS A 236 -6.79 -25.49 -4.26
C CYS A 236 -8.08 -26.32 -4.48
N ILE A 237 -9.23 -25.76 -4.16
CA ILE A 237 -10.52 -26.37 -4.43
C ILE A 237 -10.83 -26.11 -5.91
N GLU A 238 -10.98 -27.18 -6.70
CA GLU A 238 -11.41 -27.06 -8.10
C GLU A 238 -12.89 -26.61 -8.13
N ASP A 239 -13.22 -25.65 -8.98
CA ASP A 239 -14.61 -25.21 -9.19
C ASP A 239 -15.45 -26.41 -9.64
N VAL A 240 -16.23 -26.94 -8.74
CA VAL A 240 -17.41 -27.70 -9.15
C VAL A 240 -18.43 -26.66 -9.58
N SER A 241 -18.48 -26.42 -10.89
CA SER A 241 -19.49 -25.56 -11.50
C SER A 241 -20.88 -26.16 -11.23
N SER A 242 -21.49 -25.78 -10.12
CA SER A 242 -22.92 -25.92 -9.90
C SER A 242 -23.51 -24.51 -10.03
N GLU A 243 -24.22 -24.30 -11.13
CA GLU A 243 -25.26 -23.33 -11.25
C GLU A 243 -26.33 -23.67 -10.19
N GLU A 244 -26.15 -23.21 -8.98
CA GLU A 244 -27.23 -23.09 -8.01
C GLU A 244 -27.77 -21.67 -8.13
N GLU A 245 -28.94 -21.58 -8.78
CA GLU A 245 -29.83 -20.43 -8.73
C GLU A 245 -30.02 -20.05 -7.25
N ILE A 246 -29.58 -18.86 -6.89
CA ILE A 246 -29.81 -18.29 -5.55
C ILE A 246 -31.29 -17.88 -5.52
N ASP A 247 -32.08 -18.64 -4.79
CA ASP A 247 -33.46 -18.35 -4.43
C ASP A 247 -33.51 -16.97 -3.72
N GLU A 248 -34.21 -16.03 -4.32
CA GLU A 248 -34.38 -14.64 -3.88
C GLU A 248 -35.41 -14.55 -2.75
N ASP A 249 -35.17 -15.16 -1.59
CA ASP A 249 -35.99 -14.93 -0.41
C ASP A 249 -35.22 -15.09 0.90
N THR A 250 -34.36 -14.10 1.20
CA THR A 250 -33.89 -13.91 2.57
C THR A 250 -33.86 -12.43 2.94
N VAL A 251 -34.80 -12.06 3.80
CA VAL A 251 -35.00 -10.74 4.42
C VAL A 251 -33.71 -10.18 5.01
N PRO A 252 -33.34 -8.92 4.77
CA PRO A 252 -32.13 -8.34 5.33
C PRO A 252 -32.28 -8.07 6.83
N VAL A 253 -31.44 -8.72 7.62
CA VAL A 253 -31.27 -8.42 9.05
C VAL A 253 -30.46 -7.12 9.17
N PRO A 254 -30.84 -6.14 9.99
CA PRO A 254 -30.12 -4.88 10.11
C PRO A 254 -28.73 -5.09 10.74
N VAL A 255 -27.71 -4.72 9.99
CA VAL A 255 -26.30 -4.79 10.42
C VAL A 255 -26.04 -3.67 11.43
N THR A 256 -25.91 -4.03 12.69
CA THR A 256 -25.35 -3.15 13.72
C THR A 256 -23.84 -2.96 13.46
N LYS A 257 -23.43 -1.70 13.29
CA LYS A 257 -22.01 -1.31 13.18
C LYS A 257 -21.24 -1.73 14.44
N THR A 258 -20.42 -2.76 14.34
CA THR A 258 -19.47 -3.13 15.41
C THR A 258 -18.07 -2.68 15.02
N THR A 259 -17.64 -1.57 15.58
CA THR A 259 -16.31 -0.93 15.46
C THR A 259 -15.18 -1.77 16.10
N SER A 260 -15.48 -2.90 16.75
CA SER A 260 -14.51 -3.67 17.54
C SER A 260 -13.74 -4.76 16.79
N LYS A 261 -14.17 -5.14 15.57
CA LYS A 261 -13.53 -6.24 14.82
C LYS A 261 -12.22 -5.85 14.13
N ASP A 262 -12.13 -4.60 13.67
CA ASP A 262 -10.91 -4.13 12.97
C ASP A 262 -9.71 -4.01 13.91
N ALA A 263 -9.93 -3.53 15.14
CA ALA A 263 -8.85 -3.42 16.13
C ALA A 263 -8.32 -4.80 16.57
N ALA A 264 -9.21 -5.81 16.64
CA ALA A 264 -8.82 -7.19 16.97
C ALA A 264 -8.01 -7.84 15.85
N LEU A 265 -8.37 -7.58 14.58
CA LEU A 265 -7.62 -8.08 13.43
C LEU A 265 -6.23 -7.45 13.32
N ASP A 266 -6.12 -6.14 13.52
CA ASP A 266 -4.83 -5.45 13.47
C ASP A 266 -3.87 -5.94 14.55
N SER A 267 -4.36 -6.24 15.76
CA SER A 267 -3.53 -6.81 16.84
C SER A 267 -3.02 -8.24 16.53
N ILE A 268 -3.80 -9.04 15.82
CA ILE A 268 -3.42 -10.38 15.38
C ILE A 268 -2.29 -10.32 14.33
N PHE A 269 -2.36 -9.32 13.42
CA PHE A 269 -1.39 -9.19 12.33
C PHE A 269 -0.08 -8.53 12.73
N GLU A 270 -0.04 -7.71 13.77
CA GLU A 270 1.21 -7.13 14.27
C GLU A 270 2.18 -8.21 14.81
N GLY A 271 1.66 -9.33 15.30
CA GLY A 271 2.47 -10.45 15.82
C GLY A 271 3.04 -11.40 14.76
N VAL A 272 2.51 -11.40 13.52
CA VAL A 272 2.86 -12.40 12.48
C VAL A 272 3.95 -11.91 11.52
N THR A 273 4.28 -10.61 11.54
CA THR A 273 5.25 -10.00 10.59
C THR A 273 6.66 -9.85 11.13
N ASP A 274 6.93 -10.18 12.39
CA ASP A 274 8.27 -10.06 12.96
C ASP A 274 9.01 -11.41 12.91
N ALA A 275 10.17 -11.39 12.28
CA ALA A 275 11.24 -12.36 12.50
C ALA A 275 11.63 -12.35 14.00
N PRO A 276 12.22 -13.44 14.54
CA PRO A 276 12.34 -13.65 15.97
C PRO A 276 12.99 -12.48 16.67
N LYS A 277 12.27 -11.84 17.58
CA LYS A 277 12.83 -10.91 18.55
C LYS A 277 13.89 -11.65 19.35
N SER A 278 15.10 -11.10 19.35
CA SER A 278 16.10 -11.45 20.36
C SER A 278 15.45 -11.45 21.75
N ALA A 279 15.75 -12.48 22.52
CA ALA A 279 15.24 -12.71 23.87
C ALA A 279 15.34 -11.45 24.75
N PRO A 280 14.41 -11.25 25.70
CA PRO A 280 14.49 -10.13 26.62
C PRO A 280 15.79 -10.24 27.41
N VAL A 281 16.59 -9.17 27.36
CA VAL A 281 17.74 -8.97 28.24
C VAL A 281 17.18 -8.89 29.65
N THR A 282 17.49 -9.92 30.44
CA THR A 282 17.09 -10.00 31.84
C THR A 282 17.76 -8.87 32.63
N ASP A 283 17.06 -8.38 33.65
CA ASP A 283 17.37 -7.28 34.60
C ASP A 283 18.74 -7.36 35.32
N ASP A 284 19.58 -8.33 34.97
CA ASP A 284 20.87 -8.64 35.62
C ASP A 284 22.01 -7.73 35.11
N THR A 285 21.81 -7.01 34.01
CA THR A 285 22.85 -6.11 33.46
C THR A 285 22.88 -4.74 34.15
N ASP A 286 21.74 -4.25 34.63
CA ASP A 286 21.62 -2.97 35.34
C ASP A 286 22.21 -3.06 36.76
N ALA A 287 22.13 -4.21 37.41
CA ALA A 287 22.75 -4.45 38.71
C ALA A 287 24.26 -4.44 38.65
N LYS A 288 24.83 -5.09 37.62
CA LYS A 288 26.29 -5.12 37.37
C LYS A 288 26.86 -3.76 36.99
N LEU A 289 26.09 -2.95 36.27
CA LEU A 289 26.56 -1.59 35.88
C LEU A 289 26.59 -0.65 37.09
N LYS A 290 25.64 -0.78 38.03
CA LYS A 290 25.63 0.00 39.28
C LYS A 290 26.76 -0.38 40.22
N GLU A 291 27.16 -1.64 40.28
CA GLU A 291 28.27 -2.10 41.11
C GLU A 291 29.64 -1.62 40.57
N LEU A 292 29.77 -1.53 39.25
CA LEU A 292 30.98 -1.00 38.60
C LEU A 292 31.17 0.52 38.77
N LEU A 293 30.04 1.26 38.87
CA LEU A 293 30.08 2.72 39.09
C LEU A 293 30.25 3.15 40.55
N ALA A 294 30.05 2.24 41.50
CA ALA A 294 30.24 2.53 42.94
C ALA A 294 31.70 2.28 43.43
N GLY A 295 32.57 1.78 42.54
CA GLY A 295 33.98 1.48 42.84
C GLY A 295 35.00 2.44 42.23
N LEU A 296 34.52 3.57 41.67
CA LEU A 296 35.34 4.69 41.19
C LEU A 296 35.04 5.93 42.03
#